data_755fcebde4f7deeba8ce15bf3097dcf6
#
_entry.id   755fcebde4f7deeba8ce15bf3097dcf6
#
_cell.length_a   1.000
_cell.length_b   1.000
_cell.length_c   1.000
_cell.angle_alpha   90.00
_cell.angle_beta   90.00
_cell.angle_gamma   90.00
#
_symmetry.space_group_name_H-M   'P 1'
#
loop_
_entity.id
_entity.type
_entity.pdbx_description
1 polymer ?
#
loop_
_entity_poly.entity_id
_entity_poly.type
_entity_poly.pdbx_seq_one_letter_code
_entity_poly.pdbx_strand_id
1 'polypeptide(L)'
;MSLAGLLQQPTTRQLLVGTALLFLTAFYSPLTVLMLTPVYGSAPAHIFHAYGLALIGAAGWFLKDHIQRLTGRQALYLVPVVAFWVPTVQTFLFASSSVVGNPFGAVVTEVISYYPLVLLSVASASKLVQAGLDLGRHGEAVVEHVPLVVTYVIYKTGEKFAKLFLAKFIGTTFLFSRVGLQLLLPALYSAIAPSKLLLLAIPSLLFSMTSNVHMHTGALNSFLNDEGFDLLARQDSSTGYISVLDNLSDGFRVMRCDHSLLGGQWTKMPQNYNPAVMDPIYSVFAMLEAIRLIETDHGEPRVDANSKALVIGLGVGTTPSALIHHGIETTIVEIDPVVHKFATEYFHLPSNHIAVIEDATAFVQRTPPAQYDYIVHDVFTGGAEPLELFTLEFLENLGSLLKDDGVIAINYAGDISLYPAALTVRTIQRVFPTCRIFRETSDSDLTTDFTNMVIFCKKSAATPLTFRAPVTSDYMGSKFRQTYLVPKQEIDINRFEAIEKGGRRFLLSKETHLLGKYQDRAALEHWNIMRHVLPDLVWENW
;
A
#
# COMPACT_ATOMS: atom_id res chain seq x y z
N MET A 1 46.75 17.85 0.54
CA MET A 1 45.74 18.91 0.37
C MET A 1 44.70 18.74 1.47
N SER A 2 44.40 19.78 2.24
CA SER A 2 43.34 19.67 3.26
C SER A 2 41.96 19.58 2.60
N LEU A 3 40.98 18.92 3.26
CA LEU A 3 39.60 18.80 2.77
C LEU A 3 38.99 20.19 2.44
N ALA A 4 39.31 21.20 3.26
CA ALA A 4 38.90 22.58 3.04
C ALA A 4 39.49 23.18 1.76
N GLY A 5 40.73 22.85 1.41
CA GLY A 5 41.37 23.31 0.18
C GLY A 5 40.82 22.67 -1.09
N LEU A 6 40.38 21.40 -1.02
CA LEU A 6 39.67 20.71 -2.10
C LEU A 6 38.30 21.35 -2.37
N LEU A 7 37.55 21.68 -1.32
CA LEU A 7 36.22 22.31 -1.42
C LEU A 7 36.27 23.75 -2.00
N GLN A 8 37.43 24.41 -2.00
CA GLN A 8 37.60 25.75 -2.58
C GLN A 8 37.86 25.71 -4.09
N GLN A 9 38.18 24.55 -4.68
CA GLN A 9 38.37 24.45 -6.13
C GLN A 9 37.04 24.60 -6.87
N PRO A 10 36.93 25.48 -7.89
CA PRO A 10 35.69 25.73 -8.61
C PRO A 10 35.07 24.45 -9.23
N THR A 11 35.91 23.59 -9.82
CA THR A 11 35.51 22.31 -10.43
C THR A 11 34.91 21.33 -9.40
N THR A 12 35.58 21.17 -8.25
CA THR A 12 35.10 20.33 -7.15
C THR A 12 33.76 20.84 -6.59
N ARG A 13 33.64 22.17 -6.42
CA ARG A 13 32.37 22.77 -5.95
C ARG A 13 31.22 22.55 -6.95
N GLN A 14 31.48 22.70 -8.25
CA GLN A 14 30.48 22.45 -9.30
C GLN A 14 30.02 20.99 -9.29
N LEU A 15 30.94 20.04 -9.19
CA LEU A 15 30.66 18.63 -9.13
C LEU A 15 29.80 18.29 -7.89
N LEU A 16 30.17 18.81 -6.72
CA LEU A 16 29.39 18.58 -5.47
C LEU A 16 28.00 19.16 -5.55
N VAL A 17 27.82 20.38 -6.05
CA VAL A 17 26.49 21.00 -6.21
C VAL A 17 25.66 20.22 -7.23
N GLY A 18 26.24 19.83 -8.37
CA GLY A 18 25.55 19.02 -9.38
C GLY A 18 25.11 17.65 -8.83
N THR A 19 26.02 16.99 -8.08
CA THR A 19 25.72 15.72 -7.41
C THR A 19 24.59 15.87 -6.38
N ALA A 20 24.62 16.90 -5.54
CA ALA A 20 23.61 17.16 -4.54
C ALA A 20 22.23 17.44 -5.17
N LEU A 21 22.18 18.22 -6.25
CA LEU A 21 20.93 18.45 -7.00
C LEU A 21 20.34 17.14 -7.55
N LEU A 22 21.17 16.31 -8.18
CA LEU A 22 20.74 15.02 -8.72
C LEU A 22 20.26 14.09 -7.61
N PHE A 23 20.96 14.06 -6.49
CA PHE A 23 20.59 13.24 -5.36
C PHE A 23 19.24 13.66 -4.75
N LEU A 24 19.01 14.97 -4.55
CA LEU A 24 17.73 15.49 -4.08
C LEU A 24 16.60 15.20 -5.09
N THR A 25 16.86 15.35 -6.40
CA THR A 25 15.89 15.04 -7.44
C THR A 25 15.53 13.56 -7.44
N ALA A 26 16.52 12.70 -7.30
CA ALA A 26 16.35 11.25 -7.19
C ALA A 26 15.59 10.86 -5.92
N PHE A 27 15.82 11.55 -4.81
CA PHE A 27 15.09 11.33 -3.57
C PHE A 27 13.63 11.76 -3.68
N TYR A 28 13.35 12.84 -4.41
CA TYR A 28 11.99 13.33 -4.63
C TYR A 28 11.13 12.36 -5.47
N SER A 29 11.75 11.51 -6.32
CA SER A 29 11.05 10.55 -7.18
C SER A 29 10.16 9.58 -6.38
N PRO A 30 10.67 8.72 -5.48
CA PRO A 30 9.80 7.83 -4.71
C PRO A 30 8.88 8.58 -3.73
N LEU A 31 9.27 9.77 -3.25
CA LEU A 31 8.38 10.60 -2.46
C LEU A 31 7.16 11.06 -3.27
N THR A 32 7.34 11.46 -4.54
CA THR A 32 6.22 11.83 -5.41
C THR A 32 5.24 10.68 -5.56
N VAL A 33 5.72 9.46 -5.80
CA VAL A 33 4.87 8.28 -5.86
C VAL A 33 4.08 8.10 -4.56
N LEU A 34 4.73 8.20 -3.40
CA LEU A 34 4.07 8.11 -2.09
C LEU A 34 2.99 9.19 -1.90
N MET A 35 3.16 10.39 -2.47
CA MET A 35 2.15 11.45 -2.42
C MET A 35 0.94 11.15 -3.29
N LEU A 36 1.11 10.38 -4.37
CA LEU A 36 0.02 10.00 -5.28
C LEU A 36 -0.80 8.81 -4.77
N THR A 37 -0.20 7.93 -3.95
CA THR A 37 -0.83 6.66 -3.55
C THR A 37 -2.14 6.82 -2.79
N PRO A 38 -2.36 7.80 -1.88
CA PRO A 38 -3.64 7.96 -1.20
C PRO A 38 -4.80 8.33 -2.13
N VAL A 39 -4.50 8.93 -3.30
CA VAL A 39 -5.50 9.40 -4.26
C VAL A 39 -5.69 8.42 -5.41
N TYR A 40 -4.61 7.84 -5.92
CA TYR A 40 -4.63 7.02 -7.12
C TYR A 40 -4.34 5.53 -6.88
N GLY A 41 -3.94 5.15 -5.65
CA GLY A 41 -3.47 3.81 -5.33
C GLY A 41 -2.00 3.58 -5.69
N SER A 42 -1.38 2.55 -5.11
CA SER A 42 0.05 2.28 -5.27
C SER A 42 0.42 1.86 -6.69
N ALA A 43 -0.26 0.88 -7.27
CA ALA A 43 0.06 0.39 -8.62
C ALA A 43 -0.17 1.47 -9.70
N PRO A 44 -1.33 2.16 -9.77
CA PRO A 44 -1.54 3.24 -10.73
C PRO A 44 -0.51 4.37 -10.63
N ALA A 45 -0.07 4.73 -9.42
CA ALA A 45 0.95 5.74 -9.21
C ALA A 45 2.33 5.32 -9.77
N HIS A 46 2.60 4.02 -9.95
CA HIS A 46 3.87 3.50 -10.46
C HIS A 46 3.88 3.20 -11.95
N ILE A 47 2.75 2.86 -12.57
CA ILE A 47 2.67 2.30 -13.93
C ILE A 47 3.45 3.12 -14.96
N PHE A 48 3.28 4.43 -14.96
CA PHE A 48 3.94 5.33 -15.92
C PHE A 48 5.09 6.14 -15.35
N HIS A 49 5.27 6.13 -14.03
CA HIS A 49 6.28 6.95 -13.34
C HIS A 49 7.69 6.75 -13.89
N ALA A 50 8.15 5.50 -14.01
CA ALA A 50 9.50 5.20 -14.47
C ALA A 50 9.74 5.65 -15.92
N TYR A 51 8.75 5.47 -16.79
CA TYR A 51 8.83 5.88 -18.20
C TYR A 51 8.81 7.40 -18.35
N GLY A 52 7.90 8.07 -17.65
CA GLY A 52 7.82 9.53 -17.65
C GLY A 52 9.08 10.17 -17.10
N LEU A 53 9.61 9.61 -16.01
CA LEU A 53 10.85 10.08 -15.41
C LEU A 53 12.05 9.91 -16.34
N ALA A 54 12.15 8.78 -17.05
CA ALA A 54 13.21 8.59 -18.05
C ALA A 54 13.10 9.59 -19.18
N LEU A 55 11.88 9.85 -19.68
CA LEU A 55 11.63 10.81 -20.76
C LEU A 55 12.01 12.24 -20.33
N ILE A 56 11.53 12.69 -19.16
CA ILE A 56 11.81 14.07 -18.70
C ILE A 56 13.26 14.25 -18.28
N GLY A 57 13.90 13.21 -17.73
CA GLY A 57 15.34 13.22 -17.43
C GLY A 57 16.18 13.34 -18.69
N ALA A 58 15.85 12.58 -19.74
CA ALA A 58 16.49 12.71 -21.07
C ALA A 58 16.27 14.11 -21.65
N ALA A 59 15.03 14.64 -21.60
CA ALA A 59 14.74 16.01 -22.05
C ALA A 59 15.58 17.03 -21.28
N GLY A 60 15.73 16.91 -19.97
CA GLY A 60 16.60 17.78 -19.15
C GLY A 60 18.07 17.73 -19.59
N TRP A 61 18.57 16.55 -19.93
CA TRP A 61 19.92 16.40 -20.48
C TRP A 61 20.10 17.04 -21.84
N PHE A 62 19.24 16.70 -22.82
CA PHE A 62 19.39 17.16 -24.20
C PHE A 62 19.03 18.64 -24.38
N LEU A 63 18.09 19.15 -23.61
CA LEU A 63 17.65 20.54 -23.66
C LEU A 63 18.42 21.48 -22.71
N LYS A 64 19.43 21.00 -21.95
CA LYS A 64 20.16 21.80 -20.97
C LYS A 64 20.71 23.12 -21.50
N ASP A 65 21.22 23.10 -22.73
CA ASP A 65 21.76 24.31 -23.38
C ASP A 65 20.68 25.29 -23.81
N HIS A 66 19.55 24.77 -24.27
CA HIS A 66 18.39 25.58 -24.64
C HIS A 66 17.75 26.23 -23.41
N ILE A 67 17.54 25.44 -22.35
CA ILE A 67 17.02 25.93 -21.06
C ILE A 67 17.93 27.02 -20.50
N GLN A 68 19.24 26.81 -20.54
CA GLN A 68 20.21 27.83 -20.08
C GLN A 68 20.19 29.09 -20.94
N ARG A 69 19.97 28.99 -22.24
CA ARG A 69 19.81 30.17 -23.11
C ARG A 69 18.58 30.98 -22.80
N LEU A 70 17.45 30.31 -22.47
CA LEU A 70 16.18 30.95 -22.13
C LEU A 70 16.21 31.57 -20.73
N THR A 71 16.79 30.89 -19.75
CA THR A 71 16.73 31.27 -18.33
C THR A 71 18.03 31.88 -17.79
N GLY A 72 19.11 31.80 -18.54
CA GLY A 72 20.44 32.17 -18.06
C GLY A 72 20.85 31.31 -16.85
N ARG A 73 21.49 31.93 -15.88
CA ARG A 73 21.82 31.28 -14.59
C ARG A 73 20.61 31.10 -13.67
N GLN A 74 19.45 31.61 -14.04
CA GLN A 74 18.25 31.56 -13.20
C GLN A 74 17.65 30.14 -13.12
N ALA A 75 17.90 29.26 -14.11
CA ALA A 75 17.45 27.87 -14.08
C ALA A 75 17.76 27.17 -12.74
N LEU A 76 19.00 27.27 -12.28
CA LEU A 76 19.44 26.71 -10.99
C LEU A 76 18.66 27.29 -9.81
N TYR A 77 18.41 28.61 -9.82
CA TYR A 77 17.74 29.31 -8.73
C TYR A 77 16.22 29.15 -8.75
N LEU A 78 15.64 28.70 -9.87
CA LEU A 78 14.23 28.33 -9.97
C LEU A 78 13.94 26.94 -9.39
N VAL A 79 14.93 26.04 -9.32
CA VAL A 79 14.75 24.69 -8.79
C VAL A 79 14.10 24.69 -7.40
N PRO A 80 14.62 25.39 -6.39
CA PRO A 80 14.00 25.42 -5.06
C PRO A 80 12.59 26.08 -5.08
N VAL A 81 12.37 27.07 -5.93
CA VAL A 81 11.05 27.71 -6.08
C VAL A 81 10.03 26.68 -6.55
N VAL A 82 10.32 25.97 -7.64
CA VAL A 82 9.45 24.93 -8.17
C VAL A 82 9.25 23.82 -7.14
N ALA A 83 10.30 23.40 -6.41
CA ALA A 83 10.19 22.39 -5.38
C ALA A 83 9.18 22.77 -4.26
N PHE A 84 9.12 24.02 -3.84
CA PHE A 84 8.11 24.50 -2.89
C PHE A 84 6.69 24.52 -3.46
N TRP A 85 6.53 24.70 -4.77
CA TRP A 85 5.21 24.70 -5.41
C TRP A 85 4.65 23.30 -5.64
N VAL A 86 5.49 22.22 -5.64
CA VAL A 86 5.02 20.85 -5.86
C VAL A 86 3.84 20.47 -4.95
N PRO A 87 3.91 20.58 -3.61
CA PRO A 87 2.80 20.19 -2.74
C PRO A 87 1.52 20.98 -2.99
N THR A 88 1.63 22.29 -3.21
CA THR A 88 0.48 23.14 -3.50
C THR A 88 -0.21 22.74 -4.80
N VAL A 89 0.57 22.53 -5.87
CA VAL A 89 0.05 22.11 -7.17
C VAL A 89 -0.60 20.73 -7.07
N GLN A 90 0.01 19.79 -6.35
CA GLN A 90 -0.57 18.46 -6.13
C GLN A 90 -1.91 18.53 -5.42
N THR A 91 -2.04 19.33 -4.35
CA THR A 91 -3.31 19.51 -3.62
C THR A 91 -4.45 19.92 -4.56
N PHE A 92 -4.21 20.90 -5.43
CA PHE A 92 -5.24 21.33 -6.40
C PHE A 92 -5.54 20.29 -7.48
N LEU A 93 -4.55 19.52 -7.91
CA LEU A 93 -4.74 18.49 -8.93
C LEU A 93 -5.45 17.25 -8.39
N PHE A 94 -5.27 16.93 -7.10
CA PHE A 94 -5.96 15.82 -6.45
C PHE A 94 -7.49 16.01 -6.47
N ALA A 95 -7.97 17.24 -6.33
CA ALA A 95 -9.40 17.58 -6.45
C ALA A 95 -9.98 17.33 -7.86
N SER A 96 -9.15 17.02 -8.86
CA SER A 96 -9.58 16.66 -10.21
C SER A 96 -9.44 15.18 -10.51
N SER A 97 -9.10 14.36 -9.51
CA SER A 97 -8.79 12.94 -9.69
C SER A 97 -9.98 12.12 -10.14
N SER A 98 -11.18 12.46 -9.70
CA SER A 98 -12.44 11.84 -10.13
C SER A 98 -12.77 12.09 -11.61
N VAL A 99 -12.40 13.28 -12.13
CA VAL A 99 -12.66 13.67 -13.52
C VAL A 99 -11.65 13.06 -14.49
N VAL A 100 -10.35 13.09 -14.12
CA VAL A 100 -9.26 12.59 -15.00
C VAL A 100 -9.14 11.07 -14.91
N GLY A 101 -9.46 10.49 -13.75
CA GLY A 101 -9.43 9.04 -13.52
C GLY A 101 -8.03 8.44 -13.46
N ASN A 102 -7.98 7.11 -13.31
CA ASN A 102 -6.77 6.32 -13.32
C ASN A 102 -6.55 5.64 -14.67
N PRO A 103 -5.29 5.49 -15.10
CA PRO A 103 -4.04 5.94 -14.47
C PRO A 103 -3.63 7.38 -14.86
N PHE A 104 -4.41 8.04 -15.73
CA PHE A 104 -4.03 9.32 -16.31
C PHE A 104 -3.97 10.47 -15.31
N GLY A 105 -4.79 10.44 -14.26
CA GLY A 105 -4.76 11.44 -13.20
C GLY A 105 -3.40 11.51 -12.48
N ALA A 106 -2.81 10.35 -12.17
CA ALA A 106 -1.46 10.29 -11.62
C ALA A 106 -0.42 10.90 -12.56
N VAL A 107 -0.48 10.54 -13.86
CA VAL A 107 0.44 11.07 -14.89
C VAL A 107 0.30 12.58 -15.02
N VAL A 108 -0.91 13.11 -15.14
CA VAL A 108 -1.18 14.56 -15.25
C VAL A 108 -0.65 15.30 -14.02
N THR A 109 -0.87 14.72 -12.84
CA THR A 109 -0.36 15.30 -11.58
C THR A 109 1.17 15.39 -11.60
N GLU A 110 1.87 14.36 -12.04
CA GLU A 110 3.34 14.38 -12.16
C GLU A 110 3.83 15.37 -13.22
N VAL A 111 3.21 15.38 -14.39
CA VAL A 111 3.58 16.27 -15.50
C VAL A 111 3.53 17.73 -15.09
N ILE A 112 2.51 18.12 -14.32
CA ILE A 112 2.31 19.52 -13.94
C ILE A 112 3.11 19.88 -12.68
N SER A 113 3.22 18.98 -11.69
CA SER A 113 3.85 19.29 -10.41
C SER A 113 5.34 18.92 -10.36
N TYR A 114 5.69 17.68 -10.68
CA TYR A 114 7.02 17.12 -10.44
C TYR A 114 7.96 17.21 -11.64
N TYR A 115 7.48 17.00 -12.88
CA TYR A 115 8.36 17.00 -14.06
C TYR A 115 9.06 18.33 -14.32
N PRO A 116 8.48 19.52 -14.06
CA PRO A 116 9.22 20.78 -14.13
C PRO A 116 10.43 20.82 -13.17
N LEU A 117 10.29 20.26 -11.96
CA LEU A 117 11.39 20.14 -11.00
C LEU A 117 12.49 19.23 -11.55
N VAL A 118 12.15 18.06 -12.10
CA VAL A 118 13.12 17.13 -12.69
C VAL A 118 13.86 17.78 -13.86
N LEU A 119 13.11 18.41 -14.78
CA LEU A 119 13.65 19.06 -15.96
C LEU A 119 14.71 20.11 -15.61
N LEU A 120 14.36 21.03 -14.71
CA LEU A 120 15.25 22.10 -14.28
C LEU A 120 16.46 21.57 -13.47
N SER A 121 16.22 20.61 -12.60
CA SER A 121 17.26 20.01 -11.76
C SER A 121 18.28 19.25 -12.62
N VAL A 122 17.81 18.39 -13.53
CA VAL A 122 18.71 17.62 -14.42
C VAL A 122 19.46 18.56 -15.37
N ALA A 123 18.80 19.54 -15.96
CA ALA A 123 19.45 20.51 -16.84
C ALA A 123 20.56 21.28 -16.13
N SER A 124 20.28 21.79 -14.91
CA SER A 124 21.26 22.54 -14.10
C SER A 124 22.40 21.64 -13.60
N ALA A 125 22.06 20.48 -13.06
CA ALA A 125 23.04 19.54 -12.52
C ALA A 125 23.97 18.98 -13.60
N SER A 126 23.44 18.63 -14.77
CA SER A 126 24.23 18.12 -15.89
C SER A 126 25.31 19.09 -16.34
N LYS A 127 25.00 20.39 -16.38
CA LYS A 127 25.97 21.44 -16.68
C LYS A 127 27.07 21.54 -15.61
N LEU A 128 26.68 21.48 -14.35
CA LEU A 128 27.60 21.51 -13.23
C LEU A 128 28.50 20.28 -13.19
N VAL A 129 27.96 19.10 -13.43
CA VAL A 129 28.74 17.85 -13.52
C VAL A 129 29.72 17.91 -14.70
N GLN A 130 29.27 18.35 -15.87
CA GLN A 130 30.12 18.50 -17.05
C GLN A 130 31.27 19.45 -16.79
N ALA A 131 31.00 20.61 -16.19
CA ALA A 131 32.04 21.59 -15.84
C ALA A 131 32.96 21.08 -14.70
N GLY A 132 32.42 20.34 -13.74
CA GLY A 132 33.18 19.80 -12.61
C GLY A 132 34.13 18.65 -12.98
N LEU A 133 33.79 17.86 -14.00
CA LEU A 133 34.64 16.76 -14.49
C LEU A 133 35.87 17.27 -15.30
N ASP A 134 35.81 18.46 -15.87
CA ASP A 134 36.89 19.10 -16.63
C ASP A 134 37.59 18.19 -17.66
N LEU A 135 36.79 17.56 -18.51
CA LEU A 135 37.24 16.57 -19.50
C LEU A 135 37.75 17.18 -20.81
N GLY A 136 37.92 18.52 -20.89
CA GLY A 136 38.26 19.24 -22.12
C GLY A 136 39.56 18.82 -22.80
N ARG A 137 40.43 18.04 -22.12
CA ARG A 137 41.66 17.47 -22.68
C ARG A 137 41.51 16.08 -23.30
N HIS A 138 40.30 15.51 -23.26
CA HIS A 138 40.00 14.17 -23.74
C HIS A 138 39.27 14.23 -25.09
N GLY A 139 39.21 13.10 -25.79
CA GLY A 139 38.50 13.01 -27.07
C GLY A 139 37.02 13.35 -26.95
N GLU A 140 36.43 13.83 -28.04
CA GLU A 140 35.06 14.34 -28.13
C GLU A 140 34.02 13.38 -27.53
N ALA A 141 34.12 12.07 -27.82
CA ALA A 141 33.27 11.03 -27.27
C ALA A 141 33.31 10.97 -25.73
N VAL A 142 34.46 11.19 -25.10
CA VAL A 142 34.59 11.18 -23.64
C VAL A 142 33.94 12.42 -23.04
N VAL A 143 34.11 13.58 -23.64
CA VAL A 143 33.52 14.85 -23.21
C VAL A 143 32.00 14.81 -23.26
N GLU A 144 31.44 14.11 -24.26
CA GLU A 144 30.00 14.01 -24.47
C GLU A 144 29.36 12.93 -23.58
N HIS A 145 29.91 11.72 -23.54
CA HIS A 145 29.25 10.56 -22.95
C HIS A 145 29.55 10.35 -21.46
N VAL A 146 30.76 10.67 -20.98
CA VAL A 146 31.10 10.43 -19.58
C VAL A 146 30.24 11.27 -18.62
N PRO A 147 29.97 12.56 -18.85
CA PRO A 147 29.10 13.34 -17.97
C PRO A 147 27.63 12.81 -17.97
N LEU A 148 27.13 12.28 -19.10
CA LEU A 148 25.81 11.65 -19.18
C LEU A 148 25.75 10.41 -18.29
N VAL A 149 26.73 9.50 -18.43
CA VAL A 149 26.81 8.28 -17.63
C VAL A 149 26.93 8.62 -16.14
N VAL A 150 27.79 9.56 -15.79
CA VAL A 150 27.98 10.01 -14.39
C VAL A 150 26.67 10.59 -13.83
N THR A 151 25.97 11.44 -14.57
CA THR A 151 24.67 11.99 -14.17
C THR A 151 23.65 10.89 -13.93
N TYR A 152 23.57 9.92 -14.83
CA TYR A 152 22.66 8.77 -14.70
C TYR A 152 23.00 7.90 -13.49
N VAL A 153 24.28 7.59 -13.27
CA VAL A 153 24.73 6.75 -12.13
C VAL A 153 24.44 7.43 -10.81
N ILE A 154 24.71 8.74 -10.68
CA ILE A 154 24.41 9.52 -9.47
C ILE A 154 22.90 9.48 -9.19
N TYR A 155 22.09 9.73 -10.22
CA TYR A 155 20.63 9.70 -10.08
C TYR A 155 20.12 8.33 -9.64
N LYS A 156 20.53 7.25 -10.31
CA LYS A 156 20.09 5.87 -9.97
C LYS A 156 20.56 5.42 -8.59
N THR A 157 21.75 5.81 -8.18
CA THR A 157 22.24 5.55 -6.82
C THR A 157 21.41 6.30 -5.78
N GLY A 158 21.10 7.58 -6.04
CA GLY A 158 20.23 8.39 -5.19
C GLY A 158 18.81 7.82 -5.09
N GLU A 159 18.21 7.38 -6.20
CA GLU A 159 16.89 6.75 -6.22
C GLU A 159 16.85 5.45 -5.38
N LYS A 160 17.86 4.58 -5.55
CA LYS A 160 17.98 3.36 -4.75
C LYS A 160 18.12 3.67 -3.26
N PHE A 161 18.97 4.64 -2.92
CA PHE A 161 19.12 5.10 -1.54
C PHE A 161 17.80 5.64 -0.98
N ALA A 162 17.09 6.49 -1.74
CA ALA A 162 15.82 7.07 -1.32
C ALA A 162 14.75 5.99 -1.05
N LYS A 163 14.62 4.98 -1.91
CA LYS A 163 13.71 3.86 -1.71
C LYS A 163 14.01 3.08 -0.42
N LEU A 164 15.28 2.77 -0.16
CA LEU A 164 15.69 2.08 1.07
C LEU A 164 15.48 2.94 2.31
N PHE A 165 15.76 4.25 2.20
CA PHE A 165 15.54 5.20 3.29
C PHE A 165 14.06 5.33 3.63
N LEU A 166 13.21 5.56 2.63
CA LEU A 166 11.76 5.71 2.84
C LEU A 166 11.15 4.43 3.40
N ALA A 167 11.48 3.26 2.88
CA ALA A 167 10.98 1.99 3.41
C ALA A 167 11.29 1.80 4.91
N LYS A 168 12.39 2.37 5.41
CA LYS A 168 12.81 2.22 6.80
C LYS A 168 12.33 3.34 7.72
N PHE A 169 12.25 4.58 7.23
CA PHE A 169 12.11 5.76 8.07
C PHE A 169 10.80 6.53 7.87
N ILE A 170 10.02 6.22 6.83
CA ILE A 170 8.74 6.90 6.59
C ILE A 170 7.82 6.77 7.82
N GLY A 171 7.24 7.88 8.25
CA GLY A 171 6.31 7.93 9.39
C GLY A 171 6.95 7.83 10.78
N THR A 172 8.28 7.61 10.90
CA THR A 172 8.95 7.51 12.22
C THR A 172 8.97 8.84 12.97
N THR A 173 9.02 9.95 12.24
CA THR A 173 8.94 11.32 12.79
C THR A 173 8.17 12.20 11.84
N PHE A 174 7.69 13.36 12.29
CA PHE A 174 7.06 14.34 11.40
C PHE A 174 7.97 14.73 10.23
N LEU A 175 9.27 14.91 10.47
CA LEU A 175 10.22 15.30 9.43
C LEU A 175 10.34 14.24 8.32
N PHE A 176 10.16 12.97 8.66
CA PHE A 176 10.19 11.84 7.74
C PHE A 176 8.79 11.36 7.34
N SER A 177 7.75 12.15 7.61
CA SER A 177 6.44 11.95 6.98
C SER A 177 6.46 12.43 5.53
N ARG A 178 5.48 12.03 4.73
CA ARG A 178 5.28 12.52 3.36
C ARG A 178 5.31 14.04 3.30
N VAL A 179 4.55 14.66 4.17
CA VAL A 179 4.43 16.13 4.29
C VAL A 179 5.73 16.77 4.77
N GLY A 180 6.35 16.20 5.81
CA GLY A 180 7.62 16.71 6.34
C GLY A 180 8.73 16.68 5.30
N LEU A 181 8.82 15.61 4.51
CA LEU A 181 9.79 15.49 3.41
C LEU A 181 9.51 16.48 2.27
N GLN A 182 8.24 16.78 1.97
CA GLN A 182 7.89 17.81 1.00
C GLN A 182 8.25 19.24 1.44
N LEU A 183 8.49 19.47 2.72
CA LEU A 183 9.03 20.72 3.23
C LEU A 183 10.56 20.69 3.33
N LEU A 184 11.12 19.56 3.75
CA LEU A 184 12.56 19.38 3.94
C LEU A 184 13.34 19.46 2.62
N LEU A 185 12.89 18.75 1.56
CA LEU A 185 13.61 18.71 0.30
C LEU A 185 13.71 20.10 -0.37
N PRO A 186 12.65 20.92 -0.50
CA PRO A 186 12.75 22.29 -0.97
C PRO A 186 13.69 23.15 -0.13
N ALA A 187 13.69 22.98 1.21
CA ALA A 187 14.63 23.69 2.08
C ALA A 187 16.09 23.31 1.78
N LEU A 188 16.38 22.02 1.53
CA LEU A 188 17.72 21.57 1.12
C LEU A 188 18.12 22.11 -0.26
N TYR A 189 17.20 22.14 -1.23
CA TYR A 189 17.44 22.82 -2.52
C TYR A 189 17.77 24.31 -2.33
N SER A 190 17.06 24.99 -1.40
CA SER A 190 17.30 26.41 -1.11
C SER A 190 18.68 26.67 -0.49
N ALA A 191 19.16 25.73 0.33
CA ALA A 191 20.51 25.80 0.89
C ALA A 191 21.60 25.65 -0.19
N ILE A 192 21.32 24.84 -1.24
CA ILE A 192 22.24 24.64 -2.37
C ILE A 192 22.24 25.84 -3.33
N ALA A 193 21.05 26.41 -3.61
CA ALA A 193 20.87 27.48 -4.58
C ALA A 193 20.10 28.69 -3.97
N PRO A 194 20.68 29.38 -2.98
CA PRO A 194 20.03 30.52 -2.35
C PRO A 194 19.92 31.71 -3.31
N SER A 195 18.72 32.30 -3.42
CA SER A 195 18.50 33.46 -4.27
C SER A 195 17.28 34.27 -3.82
N LYS A 196 17.15 35.51 -4.30
CA LYS A 196 15.97 36.35 -4.09
C LYS A 196 14.71 35.79 -4.77
N LEU A 197 14.83 34.87 -5.74
CA LEU A 197 13.71 34.20 -6.39
C LEU A 197 12.90 33.34 -5.40
N LEU A 198 13.47 32.95 -4.25
CA LEU A 198 12.76 32.27 -3.18
C LEU A 198 11.54 33.05 -2.66
N LEU A 199 11.50 34.38 -2.84
CA LEU A 199 10.31 35.18 -2.53
C LEU A 199 9.07 34.71 -3.32
N LEU A 200 9.25 34.12 -4.51
CA LEU A 200 8.17 33.54 -5.32
C LEU A 200 7.60 32.25 -4.71
N ALA A 201 8.29 31.61 -3.77
CA ALA A 201 7.83 30.43 -3.06
C ALA A 201 6.95 30.79 -1.83
N ILE A 202 6.97 32.05 -1.38
CA ILE A 202 6.23 32.47 -0.17
C ILE A 202 4.75 32.15 -0.24
N PRO A 203 4.00 32.41 -1.34
CA PRO A 203 2.58 32.08 -1.38
C PRO A 203 2.29 30.60 -1.20
N SER A 204 3.09 29.73 -1.86
CA SER A 204 2.98 28.28 -1.70
C SER A 204 3.31 27.81 -0.28
N LEU A 205 4.34 28.37 0.32
CA LEU A 205 4.74 28.05 1.69
C LEU A 205 3.64 28.49 2.68
N LEU A 206 3.08 29.68 2.52
CA LEU A 206 1.97 30.14 3.35
C LEU A 206 0.74 29.24 3.20
N PHE A 207 0.35 28.90 1.97
CA PHE A 207 -0.74 27.94 1.73
C PHE A 207 -0.47 26.61 2.42
N SER A 208 0.72 26.07 2.26
CA SER A 208 1.11 24.80 2.90
C SER A 208 1.04 24.86 4.42
N MET A 209 1.42 26.00 5.02
CA MET A 209 1.43 26.18 6.48
C MET A 209 0.05 26.52 7.08
N THR A 210 -0.93 26.98 6.31
CA THR A 210 -2.20 27.46 6.86
C THR A 210 -3.44 26.73 6.35
N SER A 211 -3.44 26.29 5.11
CA SER A 211 -4.67 25.89 4.42
C SER A 211 -4.60 24.54 3.72
N ASN A 212 -3.40 23.95 3.60
CA ASN A 212 -3.26 22.66 2.94
C ASN A 212 -3.85 21.55 3.82
N VAL A 213 -4.93 20.94 3.38
CA VAL A 213 -5.65 19.87 4.10
C VAL A 213 -4.79 18.63 4.36
N HIS A 214 -3.82 18.34 3.50
CA HIS A 214 -2.87 17.24 3.68
C HIS A 214 -1.88 17.50 4.84
N MET A 215 -1.69 18.77 5.21
CA MET A 215 -0.81 19.18 6.31
C MET A 215 -1.55 19.44 7.62
N HIS A 216 -2.80 19.91 7.54
CA HIS A 216 -3.58 20.37 8.71
C HIS A 216 -4.83 19.54 8.93
N THR A 217 -4.83 18.68 9.95
CA THR A 217 -5.99 17.83 10.30
C THR A 217 -7.24 18.65 10.63
N GLY A 218 -7.10 19.80 11.29
CA GLY A 218 -8.25 20.66 11.57
C GLY A 218 -8.89 21.25 10.32
N ALA A 219 -8.08 21.66 9.32
CA ALA A 219 -8.58 22.14 8.03
C ALA A 219 -9.26 21.00 7.26
N LEU A 220 -8.68 19.79 7.30
CA LEU A 220 -9.28 18.62 6.68
C LEU A 220 -10.62 18.26 7.33
N ASN A 221 -10.70 18.21 8.66
CA ASN A 221 -11.94 17.88 9.36
C ASN A 221 -13.03 18.92 9.14
N SER A 222 -12.71 20.23 9.09
CA SER A 222 -13.70 21.25 8.72
C SER A 222 -14.35 20.96 7.37
N PHE A 223 -13.57 20.43 6.44
CA PHE A 223 -14.02 20.11 5.09
C PHE A 223 -14.78 18.77 5.03
N LEU A 224 -14.31 17.74 5.74
CA LEU A 224 -14.94 16.43 5.80
C LEU A 224 -16.27 16.43 6.56
N ASN A 225 -16.37 17.23 7.62
CA ASN A 225 -17.60 17.32 8.45
C ASN A 225 -18.81 17.83 7.67
N ASP A 226 -18.61 18.71 6.68
CA ASP A 226 -19.66 19.18 5.80
C ASP A 226 -20.29 18.03 4.98
N GLU A 227 -19.52 16.94 4.73
CA GLU A 227 -19.95 15.73 4.03
C GLU A 227 -20.30 14.57 4.99
N GLY A 228 -20.34 14.84 6.28
CA GLY A 228 -20.70 13.85 7.30
C GLY A 228 -19.59 12.87 7.66
N PHE A 229 -18.33 13.21 7.40
CA PHE A 229 -17.18 12.42 7.82
C PHE A 229 -16.33 13.14 8.85
N ASP A 230 -15.68 12.36 9.73
CA ASP A 230 -14.71 12.87 10.71
C ASP A 230 -13.44 12.02 10.69
N LEU A 231 -12.27 12.66 10.53
CA LEU A 231 -10.97 12.02 10.60
C LEU A 231 -10.51 11.95 12.05
N LEU A 232 -10.50 10.76 12.63
CA LEU A 232 -10.10 10.53 14.02
C LEU A 232 -8.57 10.48 14.17
N ALA A 233 -7.87 9.81 13.24
CA ALA A 233 -6.43 9.67 13.26
C ALA A 233 -5.87 9.49 11.86
N ARG A 234 -4.61 9.90 11.67
CA ARG A 234 -3.83 9.62 10.47
C ARG A 234 -2.33 9.52 10.80
N GLN A 235 -1.64 8.63 10.11
CA GLN A 235 -0.20 8.45 10.26
C GLN A 235 0.39 7.80 9.01
N ASP A 236 1.57 8.26 8.58
CA ASP A 236 2.35 7.55 7.58
C ASP A 236 2.98 6.29 8.18
N SER A 237 3.02 5.22 7.41
CA SER A 237 3.66 3.97 7.82
C SER A 237 4.36 3.27 6.66
N SER A 238 4.99 2.14 6.94
CA SER A 238 5.75 1.36 5.96
C SER A 238 4.89 0.80 4.83
N THR A 239 3.62 0.51 5.09
CA THR A 239 2.68 -0.03 4.07
C THR A 239 1.91 1.06 3.33
N GLY A 240 1.83 2.27 3.88
CA GLY A 240 1.11 3.37 3.26
C GLY A 240 0.74 4.50 4.22
N TYR A 241 -0.16 5.35 3.79
CA TYR A 241 -0.84 6.34 4.64
C TYR A 241 -2.04 5.67 5.30
N ILE A 242 -1.97 5.54 6.62
CA ILE A 242 -3.04 4.92 7.41
C ILE A 242 -3.90 6.01 8.03
N SER A 243 -5.24 5.90 7.91
CA SER A 243 -6.16 6.82 8.56
C SER A 243 -7.42 6.11 9.04
N VAL A 244 -8.05 6.69 10.07
CA VAL A 244 -9.31 6.21 10.66
C VAL A 244 -10.35 7.32 10.49
N LEU A 245 -11.46 6.97 9.85
CA LEU A 245 -12.56 7.89 9.58
C LEU A 245 -13.88 7.35 10.13
N ASP A 246 -14.69 8.22 10.69
CA ASP A 246 -16.10 7.97 11.01
C ASP A 246 -16.98 8.54 9.91
N ASN A 247 -17.94 7.74 9.42
CA ASN A 247 -19.11 8.24 8.72
C ASN A 247 -20.19 8.50 9.76
N LEU A 248 -20.43 9.76 10.04
CA LEU A 248 -21.38 10.21 11.06
C LEU A 248 -22.84 10.04 10.61
N SER A 249 -23.09 10.08 9.30
CA SER A 249 -24.42 9.95 8.71
C SER A 249 -24.93 8.52 8.79
N ASP A 250 -24.16 7.58 8.24
CA ASP A 250 -24.53 6.16 8.18
C ASP A 250 -24.15 5.39 9.45
N GLY A 251 -23.18 5.90 10.21
CA GLY A 251 -22.77 5.35 11.49
C GLY A 251 -21.85 4.14 11.36
N PHE A 252 -20.77 4.28 10.60
CA PHE A 252 -19.70 3.29 10.52
C PHE A 252 -18.33 3.96 10.63
N ARG A 253 -17.34 3.17 11.04
CA ARG A 253 -15.93 3.54 11.13
C ARG A 253 -15.10 2.67 10.20
N VAL A 254 -14.16 3.27 9.47
CA VAL A 254 -13.26 2.58 8.56
C VAL A 254 -11.79 2.87 8.86
N MET A 255 -10.93 1.90 8.59
CA MET A 255 -9.48 2.09 8.50
C MET A 255 -9.07 2.09 7.04
N ARG A 256 -8.47 3.17 6.61
CA ARG A 256 -7.97 3.39 5.25
C ARG A 256 -6.46 3.16 5.21
N CYS A 257 -5.96 2.50 4.16
CA CYS A 257 -4.55 2.45 3.79
C CYS A 257 -4.40 2.94 2.35
N ASP A 258 -3.76 4.09 2.15
CA ASP A 258 -3.70 4.77 0.84
C ASP A 258 -5.09 4.84 0.17
N HIS A 259 -5.27 4.29 -1.04
CA HIS A 259 -6.56 4.25 -1.75
C HIS A 259 -7.27 2.90 -1.59
N SER A 260 -7.31 2.38 -0.37
CA SER A 260 -7.98 1.13 -0.03
C SER A 260 -8.52 1.17 1.39
N LEU A 261 -9.44 0.27 1.71
CA LEU A 261 -9.96 0.07 3.05
C LEU A 261 -9.44 -1.27 3.62
N LEU A 262 -8.86 -1.21 4.81
CA LEU A 262 -8.42 -2.39 5.56
C LEU A 262 -9.57 -3.04 6.35
N GLY A 263 -10.77 -2.50 6.21
CA GLY A 263 -11.97 -2.93 6.89
C GLY A 263 -12.71 -1.78 7.58
N GLY A 264 -13.75 -2.13 8.30
CA GLY A 264 -14.54 -1.19 9.08
C GLY A 264 -15.59 -1.88 9.93
N GLN A 265 -16.19 -1.14 10.83
CA GLN A 265 -17.23 -1.63 11.73
C GLN A 265 -18.38 -0.62 11.84
N TRP A 266 -19.59 -1.14 12.10
CA TRP A 266 -20.74 -0.31 12.41
C TRP A 266 -20.58 0.29 13.80
N THR A 267 -20.79 1.60 13.93
CA THR A 267 -20.70 2.35 15.21
C THR A 267 -22.08 2.75 15.72
N LYS A 268 -23.05 2.90 14.83
CA LYS A 268 -24.43 3.28 15.18
C LYS A 268 -25.28 2.01 15.34
N MET A 269 -25.52 1.62 16.59
CA MET A 269 -26.26 0.41 16.91
C MET A 269 -27.73 0.73 17.21
N PRO A 270 -28.69 -0.14 16.77
CA PRO A 270 -30.08 -0.07 17.19
C PRO A 270 -30.21 -0.18 18.72
N GLN A 271 -31.28 0.40 19.29
CA GLN A 271 -31.59 0.24 20.72
C GLN A 271 -31.66 -1.25 21.11
N ASN A 272 -31.06 -1.60 22.24
CA ASN A 272 -30.97 -2.96 22.77
C ASN A 272 -30.19 -3.98 21.89
N TYR A 273 -29.39 -3.49 20.95
CA TYR A 273 -28.47 -4.31 20.18
C TYR A 273 -27.04 -4.09 20.72
N ASN A 274 -26.48 -5.13 21.31
CA ASN A 274 -25.14 -5.08 21.92
C ASN A 274 -24.38 -6.38 21.61
N PRO A 275 -23.82 -6.52 20.41
CA PRO A 275 -22.98 -7.67 20.07
C PRO A 275 -21.69 -7.65 20.90
N ALA A 276 -21.21 -8.81 21.29
CA ALA A 276 -19.98 -8.92 22.05
C ALA A 276 -18.74 -8.48 21.25
N VAL A 277 -18.81 -8.62 19.93
CA VAL A 277 -17.82 -8.12 18.98
C VAL A 277 -18.55 -7.30 17.93
N MET A 278 -18.06 -6.10 17.65
CA MET A 278 -18.68 -5.17 16.70
C MET A 278 -18.86 -5.79 15.32
N ASP A 279 -19.96 -5.45 14.66
CA ASP A 279 -20.27 -5.97 13.33
C ASP A 279 -19.40 -5.30 12.27
N PRO A 280 -18.77 -6.07 11.38
CA PRO A 280 -18.01 -5.51 10.27
C PRO A 280 -18.93 -4.89 9.21
N ILE A 281 -18.39 -3.97 8.40
CA ILE A 281 -19.13 -3.41 7.25
C ILE A 281 -19.14 -4.37 6.03
N TYR A 282 -18.19 -5.31 5.96
CA TYR A 282 -18.10 -6.33 4.91
C TYR A 282 -18.40 -7.71 5.47
N SER A 283 -19.25 -8.46 4.79
CA SER A 283 -19.69 -9.78 5.24
C SER A 283 -18.60 -10.84 5.16
N VAL A 284 -17.60 -10.66 4.30
CA VAL A 284 -16.45 -11.58 4.18
C VAL A 284 -15.72 -11.77 5.51
N PHE A 285 -15.60 -10.73 6.33
CA PHE A 285 -14.91 -10.84 7.63
C PHE A 285 -15.70 -11.66 8.66
N ALA A 286 -17.03 -11.60 8.61
CA ALA A 286 -17.86 -12.51 9.41
C ALA A 286 -17.80 -13.95 8.88
N MET A 287 -17.68 -14.13 7.55
CA MET A 287 -17.54 -15.45 6.95
C MET A 287 -16.21 -16.12 7.31
N LEU A 288 -15.11 -15.37 7.44
CA LEU A 288 -13.81 -15.91 7.89
C LEU A 288 -13.92 -16.58 9.27
N GLU A 289 -14.79 -16.08 10.17
CA GLU A 289 -15.01 -16.65 11.49
C GLU A 289 -15.59 -18.08 11.43
N ALA A 290 -16.18 -18.49 10.28
CA ALA A 290 -16.70 -19.83 10.07
C ALA A 290 -15.61 -20.92 10.10
N ILE A 291 -14.33 -20.56 10.09
CA ILE A 291 -13.21 -21.50 10.31
C ILE A 291 -13.42 -22.34 11.59
N ARG A 292 -14.03 -21.77 12.64
CA ARG A 292 -14.37 -22.47 13.88
C ARG A 292 -15.47 -23.53 13.72
N LEU A 293 -16.28 -23.40 12.68
CA LEU A 293 -17.38 -24.34 12.41
C LEU A 293 -16.91 -25.57 11.63
N ILE A 294 -15.67 -25.60 11.13
CA ILE A 294 -15.15 -26.75 10.36
C ILE A 294 -14.99 -27.94 11.30
N GLU A 295 -15.64 -29.04 10.91
CA GLU A 295 -15.63 -30.29 11.69
C GLU A 295 -14.25 -30.96 11.67
N THR A 296 -13.87 -31.58 12.79
CA THR A 296 -12.66 -32.38 12.90
C THR A 296 -12.79 -33.69 12.12
N ASP A 297 -11.68 -34.38 11.86
CA ASP A 297 -11.70 -35.69 11.21
C ASP A 297 -12.40 -36.77 12.04
N HIS A 298 -12.54 -36.54 13.34
CA HIS A 298 -13.20 -37.46 14.28
C HIS A 298 -14.65 -37.05 14.58
N GLY A 299 -15.17 -35.96 14.02
CA GLY A 299 -16.52 -35.48 14.22
C GLY A 299 -16.76 -34.79 15.57
N GLU A 300 -15.78 -34.70 16.43
CA GLU A 300 -15.86 -33.99 17.70
C GLU A 300 -15.53 -32.49 17.53
N PRO A 301 -16.32 -31.59 18.15
CA PRO A 301 -16.01 -30.16 18.10
C PRO A 301 -14.69 -29.85 18.85
N ARG A 302 -13.86 -28.97 18.29
CA ARG A 302 -12.69 -28.45 19.01
C ARG A 302 -13.13 -27.64 20.22
N VAL A 303 -12.37 -27.74 21.31
CA VAL A 303 -12.59 -26.94 22.52
C VAL A 303 -11.84 -25.62 22.37
N ASP A 304 -12.57 -24.52 22.26
CA ASP A 304 -12.00 -23.19 22.00
C ASP A 304 -10.91 -22.80 23.01
N ALA A 305 -11.14 -23.02 24.29
CA ALA A 305 -10.17 -22.69 25.36
C ALA A 305 -8.84 -23.47 25.26
N ASN A 306 -8.78 -24.55 24.51
CA ASN A 306 -7.58 -25.36 24.28
C ASN A 306 -7.00 -25.17 22.90
N SER A 307 -7.61 -24.30 22.08
CA SER A 307 -7.25 -24.07 20.69
C SER A 307 -6.35 -22.85 20.52
N LYS A 308 -5.49 -22.92 19.53
CA LYS A 308 -4.57 -21.82 19.14
C LYS A 308 -4.87 -21.38 17.71
N ALA A 309 -4.93 -20.09 17.52
CA ALA A 309 -5.12 -19.49 16.20
C ALA A 309 -3.94 -18.61 15.81
N LEU A 310 -3.60 -18.65 14.54
CA LEU A 310 -2.70 -17.70 13.87
C LEU A 310 -3.50 -16.88 12.88
N VAL A 311 -3.38 -15.57 12.96
CA VAL A 311 -3.96 -14.63 11.99
C VAL A 311 -2.83 -13.90 11.29
N ILE A 312 -2.73 -14.06 9.97
CA ILE A 312 -1.80 -13.33 9.10
C ILE A 312 -2.55 -12.17 8.48
N GLY A 313 -2.13 -10.94 8.79
CA GLY A 313 -2.86 -9.71 8.50
C GLY A 313 -3.90 -9.40 9.56
N LEU A 314 -4.06 -8.12 9.87
CA LEU A 314 -4.93 -7.67 10.95
C LEU A 314 -6.11 -6.83 10.45
N GLY A 315 -5.85 -5.85 9.59
CA GLY A 315 -6.84 -4.84 9.23
C GLY A 315 -7.44 -4.17 10.47
N VAL A 316 -8.77 -4.12 10.57
CA VAL A 316 -9.45 -3.58 11.76
C VAL A 316 -9.59 -4.59 12.90
N GLY A 317 -9.18 -5.85 12.68
CA GLY A 317 -9.16 -6.88 13.71
C GLY A 317 -10.49 -7.60 13.95
N THR A 318 -11.39 -7.66 12.98
CA THR A 318 -12.70 -8.32 13.13
C THR A 318 -12.57 -9.79 13.48
N THR A 319 -11.90 -10.57 12.63
CA THR A 319 -11.74 -12.03 12.83
C THR A 319 -10.95 -12.37 14.09
N PRO A 320 -9.77 -11.76 14.37
CA PRO A 320 -9.06 -12.05 15.60
C PRO A 320 -9.86 -11.65 16.84
N SER A 321 -10.62 -10.55 16.83
CA SER A 321 -11.49 -10.18 17.96
C SER A 321 -12.54 -11.25 18.26
N ALA A 322 -13.12 -11.85 17.22
CA ALA A 322 -14.08 -12.95 17.37
C ALA A 322 -13.42 -14.21 17.96
N LEU A 323 -12.25 -14.60 17.43
CA LEU A 323 -11.50 -15.76 17.94
C LEU A 323 -11.12 -15.59 19.42
N ILE A 324 -10.62 -14.42 19.80
CA ILE A 324 -10.27 -14.08 21.18
C ILE A 324 -11.50 -14.11 22.08
N HIS A 325 -12.64 -13.56 21.60
CA HIS A 325 -13.89 -13.58 22.38
C HIS A 325 -14.38 -15.00 22.68
N HIS A 326 -14.14 -15.94 21.76
CA HIS A 326 -14.42 -17.36 21.97
C HIS A 326 -13.41 -18.07 22.89
N GLY A 327 -12.40 -17.37 23.41
CA GLY A 327 -11.40 -17.91 24.33
C GLY A 327 -10.22 -18.60 23.65
N ILE A 328 -10.05 -18.43 22.33
CA ILE A 328 -8.95 -19.03 21.57
C ILE A 328 -7.68 -18.19 21.76
N GLU A 329 -6.56 -18.84 22.12
CA GLU A 329 -5.26 -18.20 22.17
C GLU A 329 -4.86 -17.75 20.75
N THR A 330 -4.84 -16.44 20.50
CA THR A 330 -4.68 -15.89 19.15
C THR A 330 -3.36 -15.15 19.02
N THR A 331 -2.54 -15.59 18.06
CA THR A 331 -1.33 -14.88 17.59
C THR A 331 -1.69 -14.09 16.33
N ILE A 332 -1.36 -12.82 16.30
CA ILE A 332 -1.59 -11.92 15.18
C ILE A 332 -0.24 -11.48 14.61
N VAL A 333 0.00 -11.77 13.33
CA VAL A 333 1.17 -11.32 12.58
C VAL A 333 0.74 -10.19 11.65
N GLU A 334 1.19 -8.98 11.95
CA GLU A 334 0.90 -7.77 11.20
C GLU A 334 2.21 -7.06 10.86
N ILE A 335 2.39 -6.69 9.59
CA ILE A 335 3.62 -6.04 9.15
C ILE A 335 3.68 -4.56 9.57
N ASP A 336 2.52 -3.94 9.73
CA ASP A 336 2.40 -2.51 9.97
C ASP A 336 2.07 -2.18 11.43
N PRO A 337 3.00 -1.53 12.16
CA PRO A 337 2.78 -1.17 13.56
C PRO A 337 1.64 -0.14 13.74
N VAL A 338 1.36 0.69 12.73
CA VAL A 338 0.30 1.70 12.81
C VAL A 338 -1.08 1.04 12.64
N VAL A 339 -1.19 0.02 11.78
CA VAL A 339 -2.41 -0.78 11.64
C VAL A 339 -2.75 -1.43 12.99
N HIS A 340 -1.79 -2.11 13.63
CA HIS A 340 -2.00 -2.72 14.94
C HIS A 340 -2.39 -1.67 16.01
N LYS A 341 -1.70 -0.53 16.04
CA LYS A 341 -2.01 0.58 16.95
C LYS A 341 -3.45 1.05 16.77
N PHE A 342 -3.87 1.34 15.53
CA PHE A 342 -5.19 1.88 15.25
C PHE A 342 -6.31 0.84 15.43
N ALA A 343 -6.05 -0.45 15.15
CA ALA A 343 -6.99 -1.53 15.47
C ALA A 343 -7.27 -1.59 16.99
N THR A 344 -6.25 -1.42 17.82
CA THR A 344 -6.38 -1.39 19.28
C THR A 344 -7.07 -0.12 19.78
N GLU A 345 -6.68 1.06 19.28
CA GLU A 345 -7.17 2.34 19.77
C GLU A 345 -8.60 2.67 19.31
N TYR A 346 -8.97 2.27 18.09
CA TYR A 346 -10.21 2.72 17.45
C TYR A 346 -11.20 1.60 17.12
N PHE A 347 -10.76 0.33 17.05
CA PHE A 347 -11.61 -0.79 16.63
C PHE A 347 -11.81 -1.87 17.70
N HIS A 348 -11.49 -1.55 18.94
CA HIS A 348 -11.75 -2.41 20.10
C HIS A 348 -11.07 -3.80 20.05
N LEU A 349 -9.91 -3.91 19.37
CA LEU A 349 -9.14 -5.14 19.37
C LEU A 349 -8.79 -5.54 20.82
N PRO A 350 -9.20 -6.72 21.29
CA PRO A 350 -8.92 -7.14 22.68
C PRO A 350 -7.42 -7.25 22.95
N SER A 351 -6.97 -6.83 24.13
CA SER A 351 -5.54 -6.80 24.48
C SER A 351 -4.92 -8.18 24.79
N ASN A 352 -5.73 -9.22 24.97
CA ASN A 352 -5.32 -10.57 25.32
C ASN A 352 -4.96 -11.43 24.08
N HIS A 353 -4.15 -10.87 23.19
CA HIS A 353 -3.57 -11.57 22.03
C HIS A 353 -2.04 -11.48 22.05
N ILE A 354 -1.40 -12.32 21.25
CA ILE A 354 0.04 -12.28 21.01
C ILE A 354 0.28 -11.47 19.73
N ALA A 355 0.77 -10.22 19.89
CA ALA A 355 1.09 -9.37 18.76
C ALA A 355 2.51 -9.62 18.26
N VAL A 356 2.66 -9.85 16.96
CA VAL A 356 3.93 -10.02 16.26
C VAL A 356 3.98 -9.02 15.09
N ILE A 357 4.77 -7.96 15.26
CA ILE A 357 4.88 -6.89 14.25
C ILE A 357 6.08 -7.20 13.37
N GLU A 358 5.87 -7.98 12.30
CA GLU A 358 6.90 -8.35 11.33
C GLU A 358 6.31 -8.91 10.03
N ASP A 359 7.17 -9.13 9.04
CA ASP A 359 6.82 -9.81 7.79
C ASP A 359 6.43 -11.28 8.07
N ALA A 360 5.26 -11.69 7.54
CA ALA A 360 4.73 -13.04 7.71
C ALA A 360 5.66 -14.11 7.11
N THR A 361 6.42 -13.79 6.05
CA THR A 361 7.39 -14.74 5.47
C THR A 361 8.51 -15.08 6.45
N ALA A 362 9.01 -14.10 7.18
CA ALA A 362 10.01 -14.30 8.22
C ALA A 362 9.42 -15.07 9.42
N PHE A 363 8.20 -14.75 9.81
CA PHE A 363 7.51 -15.42 10.92
C PHE A 363 7.32 -16.92 10.65
N VAL A 364 6.77 -17.30 9.48
CA VAL A 364 6.47 -18.70 9.19
C VAL A 364 7.72 -19.56 9.04
N GLN A 365 8.84 -18.98 8.57
CA GLN A 365 10.11 -19.68 8.43
C GLN A 365 10.77 -20.04 9.76
N ARG A 366 10.56 -19.23 10.81
CA ARG A 366 11.20 -19.43 12.12
C ARG A 366 10.32 -20.13 13.15
N THR A 367 9.01 -20.18 12.90
CA THR A 367 8.04 -20.74 13.84
C THR A 367 8.08 -22.28 13.77
N PRO A 368 8.12 -22.99 14.92
CA PRO A 368 8.07 -24.45 14.95
C PRO A 368 6.77 -24.99 14.32
N PRO A 369 6.82 -26.18 13.72
CA PRO A 369 5.64 -26.79 13.09
C PRO A 369 4.58 -27.22 14.12
N ALA A 370 3.36 -27.49 13.66
CA ALA A 370 2.24 -28.07 14.39
C ALA A 370 1.83 -27.31 15.67
N GLN A 371 1.79 -25.96 15.58
CA GLN A 371 1.43 -25.10 16.71
C GLN A 371 -0.06 -24.74 16.74
N TYR A 372 -0.72 -24.59 15.59
CA TYR A 372 -2.02 -23.95 15.47
C TYR A 372 -3.12 -24.92 15.04
N ASP A 373 -4.30 -24.76 15.64
CA ASP A 373 -5.53 -25.44 15.25
C ASP A 373 -6.20 -24.70 14.10
N TYR A 374 -6.09 -23.37 14.10
CA TYR A 374 -6.68 -22.47 13.12
C TYR A 374 -5.62 -21.55 12.54
N ILE A 375 -5.63 -21.35 11.21
CA ILE A 375 -4.90 -20.27 10.55
C ILE A 375 -5.89 -19.45 9.75
N VAL A 376 -5.89 -18.14 9.94
CA VAL A 376 -6.60 -17.18 9.09
C VAL A 376 -5.56 -16.40 8.31
N HIS A 377 -5.61 -16.50 6.99
CA HIS A 377 -4.77 -15.75 6.08
C HIS A 377 -5.61 -14.66 5.42
N ASP A 378 -5.52 -13.44 5.96
CA ASP A 378 -6.35 -12.30 5.60
C ASP A 378 -5.46 -11.10 5.24
N VAL A 379 -4.85 -11.17 4.05
CA VAL A 379 -3.92 -10.15 3.55
C VAL A 379 -4.36 -9.60 2.21
N PHE A 380 -4.48 -8.28 2.16
CA PHE A 380 -4.82 -7.54 0.97
C PHE A 380 -4.22 -6.14 1.03
N THR A 381 -3.59 -5.66 -0.05
CA THR A 381 -2.94 -4.36 -0.07
C THR A 381 -3.29 -3.58 -1.33
N GLY A 382 -3.94 -2.41 -1.17
CA GLY A 382 -4.04 -1.39 -2.23
C GLY A 382 -4.60 -1.85 -3.57
N GLY A 383 -5.43 -2.88 -3.61
CA GLY A 383 -6.06 -3.39 -4.84
C GLY A 383 -5.38 -4.61 -5.46
N ALA A 384 -4.40 -5.20 -4.78
CA ALA A 384 -3.75 -6.43 -5.23
C ALA A 384 -3.35 -7.30 -4.03
N GLU A 385 -3.29 -8.61 -4.25
CA GLU A 385 -2.75 -9.54 -3.27
C GLU A 385 -1.23 -9.42 -3.20
N PRO A 386 -0.61 -9.50 -2.01
CA PRO A 386 0.83 -9.66 -1.88
C PRO A 386 1.22 -11.07 -2.32
N LEU A 387 1.60 -11.21 -3.60
CA LEU A 387 1.84 -12.51 -4.27
C LEU A 387 2.82 -13.40 -3.53
N GLU A 388 3.77 -12.83 -2.81
CA GLU A 388 4.76 -13.54 -2.00
C GLU A 388 4.09 -14.42 -0.93
N LEU A 389 2.93 -14.00 -0.42
CA LEU A 389 2.15 -14.71 0.60
C LEU A 389 1.18 -15.76 0.01
N PHE A 390 1.19 -15.94 -1.31
CA PHE A 390 0.40 -16.96 -2.03
C PHE A 390 1.28 -17.95 -2.80
N THR A 391 2.61 -17.86 -2.65
CA THR A 391 3.55 -18.79 -3.30
C THR A 391 3.51 -20.16 -2.66
N LEU A 392 3.88 -21.18 -3.44
CA LEU A 392 3.94 -22.56 -2.97
C LEU A 392 4.84 -22.68 -1.73
N GLU A 393 6.00 -22.06 -1.78
CA GLU A 393 6.98 -22.10 -0.69
C GLU A 393 6.43 -21.46 0.60
N PHE A 394 5.71 -20.35 0.49
CA PHE A 394 5.07 -19.71 1.65
C PHE A 394 3.95 -20.57 2.21
N LEU A 395 3.06 -21.08 1.35
CA LEU A 395 1.92 -21.89 1.76
C LEU A 395 2.34 -23.24 2.36
N GLU A 396 3.40 -23.87 1.86
CA GLU A 396 3.99 -25.09 2.46
C GLU A 396 4.50 -24.80 3.88
N ASN A 397 5.25 -23.72 4.07
CA ASN A 397 5.70 -23.29 5.40
C ASN A 397 4.51 -22.98 6.31
N LEU A 398 3.50 -22.23 5.83
CA LEU A 398 2.30 -21.89 6.59
C LEU A 398 1.52 -23.17 6.98
N GLY A 399 1.34 -24.10 6.04
CA GLY A 399 0.69 -25.39 6.29
C GLY A 399 1.42 -26.27 7.30
N SER A 400 2.75 -26.15 7.39
CA SER A 400 3.54 -26.88 8.39
C SER A 400 3.21 -26.42 9.83
N LEU A 401 2.77 -25.18 10.02
CA LEU A 401 2.40 -24.63 11.32
C LEU A 401 1.08 -25.19 11.86
N LEU A 402 0.21 -25.70 10.98
CA LEU A 402 -1.02 -26.36 11.40
C LEU A 402 -0.72 -27.71 12.07
N LYS A 403 -1.48 -28.03 13.11
CA LYS A 403 -1.60 -29.39 13.65
C LYS A 403 -2.20 -30.31 12.60
N ASP A 404 -2.14 -31.63 12.82
CA ASP A 404 -2.56 -32.61 11.82
C ASP A 404 -4.03 -32.46 11.40
N ASP A 405 -4.91 -32.15 12.35
CA ASP A 405 -6.33 -31.85 12.10
C ASP A 405 -6.61 -30.33 12.00
N GLY A 406 -5.58 -29.55 11.75
CA GLY A 406 -5.70 -28.10 11.65
C GLY A 406 -6.39 -27.64 10.36
N VAL A 407 -6.97 -26.44 10.41
CA VAL A 407 -7.73 -25.84 9.32
C VAL A 407 -7.26 -24.42 9.02
N ILE A 408 -7.43 -24.01 7.77
CA ILE A 408 -7.07 -22.67 7.29
C ILE A 408 -8.25 -22.03 6.56
N ALA A 409 -8.44 -20.73 6.78
CA ALA A 409 -9.30 -19.87 5.98
C ALA A 409 -8.43 -18.81 5.29
N ILE A 410 -8.55 -18.68 3.99
CA ILE A 410 -7.77 -17.75 3.17
C ILE A 410 -8.73 -16.78 2.52
N ASN A 411 -8.61 -15.50 2.83
CA ASN A 411 -9.31 -14.44 2.11
C ASN A 411 -8.57 -14.14 0.80
N TYR A 412 -9.32 -14.07 -0.30
CA TYR A 412 -8.81 -13.72 -1.61
C TYR A 412 -9.79 -12.78 -2.32
N ALA A 413 -9.31 -11.65 -2.81
CA ALA A 413 -10.10 -10.71 -3.59
C ALA A 413 -9.50 -10.59 -4.99
N GLY A 414 -10.29 -10.85 -6.02
CA GLY A 414 -9.80 -10.77 -7.40
C GLY A 414 -10.82 -11.20 -8.43
N ASP A 415 -10.46 -11.04 -9.69
CA ASP A 415 -11.27 -11.52 -10.81
C ASP A 415 -11.08 -13.03 -10.98
N ILE A 416 -12.13 -13.79 -10.63
CA ILE A 416 -12.14 -15.26 -10.64
C ILE A 416 -12.09 -15.88 -12.03
N SER A 417 -12.29 -15.08 -13.08
CA SER A 417 -12.18 -15.52 -14.49
C SER A 417 -10.73 -15.47 -15.00
N LEU A 418 -9.84 -14.80 -14.27
CA LEU A 418 -8.47 -14.56 -14.71
C LEU A 418 -7.49 -15.62 -14.21
N TYR A 419 -6.39 -15.72 -14.95
CA TYR A 419 -5.29 -16.65 -14.66
C TYR A 419 -4.67 -16.52 -13.25
N PRO A 420 -4.48 -15.32 -12.66
CA PRO A 420 -3.92 -15.22 -11.31
C PRO A 420 -4.77 -15.92 -10.26
N ALA A 421 -6.10 -15.76 -10.29
CA ALA A 421 -6.99 -16.43 -9.35
C ALA A 421 -6.89 -17.96 -9.48
N ALA A 422 -6.90 -18.47 -10.71
CA ALA A 422 -6.74 -19.90 -10.96
C ALA A 422 -5.37 -20.43 -10.48
N LEU A 423 -4.30 -19.68 -10.71
CA LEU A 423 -2.96 -20.06 -10.28
C LEU A 423 -2.86 -20.11 -8.74
N THR A 424 -3.42 -19.10 -8.06
CA THR A 424 -3.47 -19.02 -6.59
C THR A 424 -4.28 -20.19 -6.01
N VAL A 425 -5.48 -20.45 -6.53
CA VAL A 425 -6.33 -21.57 -6.05
C VAL A 425 -5.62 -22.92 -6.25
N ARG A 426 -5.01 -23.16 -7.42
CA ARG A 426 -4.25 -24.40 -7.65
C ARG A 426 -3.03 -24.54 -6.72
N THR A 427 -2.39 -23.42 -6.38
CA THR A 427 -1.26 -23.42 -5.43
C THR A 427 -1.75 -23.79 -4.03
N ILE A 428 -2.87 -23.24 -3.58
CA ILE A 428 -3.50 -23.58 -2.30
C ILE A 428 -3.87 -25.06 -2.26
N GLN A 429 -4.55 -25.57 -3.31
CA GLN A 429 -4.94 -26.99 -3.40
C GLN A 429 -3.74 -27.96 -3.43
N ARG A 430 -2.59 -27.51 -3.92
CA ARG A 430 -1.37 -28.32 -3.91
C ARG A 430 -0.89 -28.59 -2.49
N VAL A 431 -1.07 -27.63 -1.59
CA VAL A 431 -0.63 -27.71 -0.19
C VAL A 431 -1.73 -28.32 0.69
N PHE A 432 -2.98 -27.92 0.47
CA PHE A 432 -4.12 -28.32 1.27
C PHE A 432 -5.07 -29.21 0.43
N PRO A 433 -5.14 -30.50 0.69
CA PRO A 433 -5.82 -31.45 -0.19
C PRO A 433 -7.35 -31.34 -0.18
N THR A 434 -7.93 -30.77 0.87
CA THR A 434 -9.40 -30.68 1.03
C THR A 434 -9.80 -29.24 1.22
N CYS A 435 -10.32 -28.61 0.15
CA CYS A 435 -10.74 -27.20 0.15
C CYS A 435 -12.16 -27.01 -0.38
N ARG A 436 -12.84 -25.96 0.12
CA ARG A 436 -14.10 -25.42 -0.43
C ARG A 436 -13.98 -23.90 -0.52
N ILE A 437 -14.59 -23.33 -1.55
CA ILE A 437 -14.50 -21.89 -1.86
C ILE A 437 -15.88 -21.28 -1.78
N PHE A 438 -16.00 -20.17 -1.08
CA PHE A 438 -17.25 -19.43 -0.96
C PHE A 438 -17.01 -17.95 -1.26
N ARG A 439 -17.96 -17.33 -1.94
CA ARG A 439 -17.96 -15.90 -2.20
C ARG A 439 -19.00 -15.17 -1.35
N GLU A 440 -18.84 -13.86 -1.28
CA GLU A 440 -19.67 -12.99 -0.46
C GLU A 440 -21.06 -12.80 -1.07
N THR A 441 -21.14 -12.65 -2.41
CA THR A 441 -22.37 -12.32 -3.15
C THR A 441 -22.80 -13.45 -4.11
N SER A 442 -24.08 -13.46 -4.53
CA SER A 442 -24.59 -14.39 -5.53
C SER A 442 -24.17 -14.00 -6.95
N ASP A 443 -24.19 -14.94 -7.93
CA ASP A 443 -23.89 -14.68 -9.34
C ASP A 443 -24.79 -13.61 -9.97
N SER A 444 -26.04 -13.50 -9.51
CA SER A 444 -27.02 -12.55 -10.02
C SER A 444 -26.69 -11.08 -9.68
N ASP A 445 -25.84 -10.87 -8.67
CA ASP A 445 -25.57 -9.54 -8.12
C ASP A 445 -24.23 -8.95 -8.64
N LEU A 446 -23.49 -9.73 -9.45
CA LEU A 446 -22.18 -9.31 -9.95
C LEU A 446 -22.28 -8.64 -11.31
N THR A 447 -21.85 -7.41 -11.38
CA THR A 447 -21.62 -6.69 -12.66
C THR A 447 -20.21 -6.97 -13.22
N THR A 448 -19.33 -7.57 -12.42
CA THR A 448 -17.95 -7.95 -12.77
C THR A 448 -17.60 -9.31 -12.14
N ASP A 449 -16.65 -10.04 -12.70
CA ASP A 449 -16.11 -11.28 -12.11
C ASP A 449 -15.15 -11.01 -10.92
N PHE A 450 -14.92 -9.74 -10.56
CA PHE A 450 -14.13 -9.37 -9.37
C PHE A 450 -14.98 -9.61 -8.11
N THR A 451 -14.49 -10.47 -7.21
CA THR A 451 -15.21 -10.81 -5.98
C THR A 451 -14.27 -11.11 -4.83
N ASN A 452 -14.77 -10.90 -3.61
CA ASN A 452 -14.15 -11.45 -2.41
C ASN A 452 -14.59 -12.91 -2.25
N MET A 453 -13.64 -13.79 -2.01
CA MET A 453 -13.92 -15.19 -1.69
C MET A 453 -13.09 -15.66 -0.50
N VAL A 454 -13.66 -16.61 0.25
CA VAL A 454 -12.95 -17.32 1.32
C VAL A 454 -12.75 -18.77 0.90
N ILE A 455 -11.49 -19.20 0.95
CA ILE A 455 -11.06 -20.56 0.67
C ILE A 455 -10.81 -21.23 2.02
N PHE A 456 -11.68 -22.15 2.38
CA PHE A 456 -11.53 -22.96 3.59
C PHE A 456 -10.87 -24.28 3.23
N CYS A 457 -9.82 -24.65 3.95
CA CYS A 457 -9.11 -25.91 3.71
C CYS A 457 -8.78 -26.65 5.01
N LYS A 458 -8.66 -27.97 4.90
CA LYS A 458 -8.10 -28.86 5.93
C LYS A 458 -6.69 -29.26 5.55
N LYS A 459 -5.81 -29.40 6.54
CA LYS A 459 -4.49 -30.03 6.35
C LYS A 459 -4.63 -31.51 6.02
N SER A 460 -5.60 -32.18 6.63
CA SER A 460 -5.90 -33.59 6.42
C SER A 460 -6.77 -33.83 5.18
N ALA A 461 -6.56 -34.97 4.53
CA ALA A 461 -7.42 -35.49 3.47
C ALA A 461 -8.36 -36.62 3.95
N ALA A 462 -8.39 -36.89 5.25
CA ALA A 462 -9.10 -38.05 5.80
C ALA A 462 -10.62 -37.96 5.64
N THR A 463 -11.18 -36.76 5.80
CA THR A 463 -12.62 -36.51 5.66
C THR A 463 -12.90 -35.26 4.82
N PRO A 464 -14.07 -35.18 4.16
CA PRO A 464 -14.51 -33.97 3.48
C PRO A 464 -14.57 -32.77 4.45
N LEU A 465 -14.43 -31.55 3.91
CA LEU A 465 -14.63 -30.34 4.68
C LEU A 465 -16.12 -30.06 4.83
N THR A 466 -16.59 -30.15 6.07
CA THR A 466 -17.97 -29.86 6.47
C THR A 466 -17.99 -28.83 7.58
N PHE A 467 -19.11 -28.10 7.67
CA PHE A 467 -19.33 -27.12 8.73
C PHE A 467 -20.42 -27.67 9.67
N ARG A 468 -20.17 -27.69 10.97
CA ARG A 468 -21.22 -27.94 11.95
C ARG A 468 -22.26 -26.82 11.92
N ALA A 469 -23.48 -27.14 12.33
CA ALA A 469 -24.47 -26.10 12.54
C ALA A 469 -24.00 -25.12 13.64
N PRO A 470 -24.17 -23.81 13.43
CA PRO A 470 -23.81 -22.81 14.45
C PRO A 470 -24.82 -22.88 15.62
N VAL A 471 -24.31 -22.62 16.80
CA VAL A 471 -25.12 -22.45 18.03
C VAL A 471 -25.19 -20.96 18.39
N THR A 472 -26.06 -20.60 19.33
CA THR A 472 -26.31 -19.19 19.70
C THR A 472 -25.05 -18.44 20.12
N SER A 473 -24.13 -19.11 20.81
CA SER A 473 -22.84 -18.50 21.22
C SER A 473 -21.94 -18.15 20.05
N ASP A 474 -22.00 -18.86 18.91
CA ASP A 474 -21.20 -18.56 17.74
C ASP A 474 -21.53 -17.20 17.13
N TYR A 475 -22.76 -16.73 17.33
CA TYR A 475 -23.19 -15.42 16.82
C TYR A 475 -22.80 -14.23 17.72
N MET A 476 -22.38 -14.47 18.96
CA MET A 476 -21.95 -13.42 19.91
C MET A 476 -22.98 -12.28 20.07
N GLY A 477 -24.28 -12.59 19.98
CA GLY A 477 -25.35 -11.59 20.03
C GLY A 477 -25.57 -10.79 18.73
N SER A 478 -24.80 -11.06 17.69
CA SER A 478 -24.84 -10.34 16.41
C SER A 478 -25.89 -10.90 15.45
N LYS A 479 -26.80 -10.03 14.98
CA LYS A 479 -27.73 -10.36 13.87
C LYS A 479 -26.98 -10.45 12.52
N PHE A 480 -25.92 -9.68 12.36
CA PHE A 480 -25.07 -9.70 11.18
C PHE A 480 -24.42 -11.08 11.01
N ARG A 481 -23.85 -11.62 12.09
CA ARG A 481 -23.25 -12.97 12.09
C ARG A 481 -24.30 -14.08 11.90
N GLN A 482 -25.52 -13.90 12.38
CA GLN A 482 -26.63 -14.85 12.09
C GLN A 482 -26.89 -14.96 10.58
N THR A 483 -26.65 -13.91 9.82
CA THR A 483 -26.87 -13.86 8.37
C THR A 483 -25.67 -14.36 7.58
N TYR A 484 -24.47 -13.95 7.97
CA TYR A 484 -23.26 -14.04 7.15
C TYR A 484 -22.18 -15.01 7.67
N LEU A 485 -22.28 -15.51 8.90
CA LEU A 485 -21.27 -16.41 9.46
C LEU A 485 -21.15 -17.72 8.65
N VAL A 486 -22.28 -18.33 8.30
CA VAL A 486 -22.27 -19.59 7.57
C VAL A 486 -22.10 -19.32 6.07
N PRO A 487 -21.06 -19.85 5.44
CA PRO A 487 -20.84 -19.71 4.00
C PRO A 487 -21.98 -20.36 3.19
N LYS A 488 -22.51 -19.63 2.19
CA LYS A 488 -23.68 -20.10 1.42
C LYS A 488 -23.42 -20.20 -0.09
N GLN A 489 -22.64 -19.29 -0.64
CA GLN A 489 -22.42 -19.17 -2.08
C GLN A 489 -21.14 -19.90 -2.48
N GLU A 490 -21.23 -21.20 -2.67
CA GLU A 490 -20.08 -22.03 -3.03
C GLU A 490 -19.69 -21.87 -4.50
N ILE A 491 -18.40 -21.77 -4.77
CA ILE A 491 -17.82 -21.78 -6.11
C ILE A 491 -17.26 -23.16 -6.39
N ASP A 492 -17.61 -23.75 -7.54
CA ASP A 492 -17.02 -25.02 -7.97
C ASP A 492 -15.51 -24.84 -8.19
N ILE A 493 -14.71 -25.53 -7.38
CA ILE A 493 -13.26 -25.46 -7.42
C ILE A 493 -12.67 -25.92 -8.76
N ASN A 494 -13.38 -26.83 -9.48
CA ASN A 494 -12.96 -27.31 -10.81
C ASN A 494 -12.99 -26.21 -11.88
N ARG A 495 -13.71 -25.10 -11.63
CA ARG A 495 -13.70 -23.93 -12.51
C ARG A 495 -12.28 -23.42 -12.74
N PHE A 496 -11.45 -23.44 -11.71
CA PHE A 496 -10.08 -22.92 -11.75
C PHE A 496 -9.09 -23.85 -12.49
N GLU A 497 -9.43 -25.13 -12.66
CA GLU A 497 -8.61 -26.06 -13.47
C GLU A 497 -8.73 -25.81 -14.97
N ALA A 498 -9.87 -25.27 -15.41
CA ALA A 498 -10.18 -25.03 -16.82
C ALA A 498 -9.47 -23.78 -17.40
N ILE A 499 -9.05 -22.86 -16.53
CA ILE A 499 -8.41 -21.60 -16.94
C ILE A 499 -6.97 -21.87 -17.37
N GLU A 500 -6.63 -21.52 -18.61
CA GLU A 500 -5.30 -21.72 -19.23
C GLU A 500 -4.73 -23.14 -19.10
N LYS A 501 -5.36 -24.11 -19.79
CA LYS A 501 -4.83 -25.47 -19.95
C LYS A 501 -3.44 -25.42 -20.60
N GLY A 502 -2.40 -25.75 -19.85
CA GLY A 502 -0.99 -25.74 -20.31
C GLY A 502 -0.13 -24.60 -19.75
N GLY A 503 -0.71 -23.70 -18.96
CA GLY A 503 0.03 -22.69 -18.22
C GLY A 503 0.81 -23.26 -17.02
N ARG A 504 1.43 -22.37 -16.24
CA ARG A 504 2.12 -22.73 -15.00
C ARG A 504 1.15 -23.40 -14.05
N ARG A 505 1.68 -24.42 -13.36
CA ARG A 505 0.82 -25.23 -12.50
C ARG A 505 0.61 -24.59 -11.12
N PHE A 506 1.64 -23.95 -10.58
CA PHE A 506 1.66 -23.33 -9.24
C PHE A 506 2.42 -22.02 -9.26
N LEU A 507 2.13 -21.13 -8.31
CA LEU A 507 2.86 -19.88 -8.11
C LEU A 507 4.11 -20.15 -7.28
N LEU A 508 5.28 -19.84 -7.84
CA LEU A 508 6.57 -19.96 -7.17
C LEU A 508 7.12 -18.56 -6.84
N SER A 509 7.87 -18.43 -5.75
CA SER A 509 8.45 -17.16 -5.29
C SER A 509 9.27 -16.43 -6.36
N LYS A 510 10.04 -17.17 -7.17
CA LYS A 510 10.85 -16.61 -8.28
C LYS A 510 10.02 -16.13 -9.48
N GLU A 511 8.72 -16.37 -9.50
CA GLU A 511 7.83 -16.15 -10.65
C GLU A 511 6.75 -15.07 -10.40
N THR A 512 6.66 -14.53 -9.18
CA THR A 512 5.67 -13.51 -8.80
C THR A 512 5.69 -12.30 -9.74
N HIS A 513 6.88 -11.87 -10.18
CA HIS A 513 7.06 -10.74 -11.10
C HIS A 513 6.32 -10.90 -12.45
N LEU A 514 5.98 -12.13 -12.84
CA LEU A 514 5.28 -12.41 -14.11
C LEU A 514 3.78 -12.09 -14.04
N LEU A 515 3.25 -11.94 -12.85
CA LEU A 515 1.85 -11.56 -12.62
C LEU A 515 1.62 -10.04 -12.54
N GLY A 516 2.67 -9.23 -12.62
CA GLY A 516 2.57 -7.78 -12.47
C GLY A 516 1.50 -7.12 -13.34
N LYS A 517 1.36 -7.54 -14.61
CA LYS A 517 0.34 -7.00 -15.52
C LYS A 517 -1.10 -7.21 -15.04
N TYR A 518 -1.35 -8.35 -14.40
CA TYR A 518 -2.67 -8.66 -13.86
C TYR A 518 -2.91 -7.88 -12.57
N GLN A 519 -1.87 -7.69 -11.74
CA GLN A 519 -1.97 -6.85 -10.55
C GLN A 519 -2.24 -5.40 -10.87
N ASP A 520 -1.59 -4.85 -11.91
CA ASP A 520 -1.86 -3.50 -12.39
C ASP A 520 -3.33 -3.34 -12.79
N ARG A 521 -3.89 -4.33 -13.51
CA ARG A 521 -5.30 -4.32 -13.90
C ARG A 521 -6.23 -4.42 -12.68
N ALA A 522 -5.96 -5.37 -11.78
CA ALA A 522 -6.75 -5.53 -10.55
C ALA A 522 -6.75 -4.26 -9.70
N ALA A 523 -5.60 -3.60 -9.58
CA ALA A 523 -5.48 -2.34 -8.84
C ALA A 523 -6.27 -1.18 -9.47
N LEU A 524 -6.35 -1.12 -10.81
CA LEU A 524 -7.17 -0.13 -11.51
C LEU A 524 -8.67 -0.39 -11.31
N GLU A 525 -9.10 -1.66 -11.36
CA GLU A 525 -10.49 -2.05 -11.11
C GLU A 525 -10.87 -1.78 -9.63
N HIS A 526 -9.99 -2.12 -8.69
CA HIS A 526 -10.17 -1.83 -7.27
C HIS A 526 -10.31 -0.33 -6.99
N TRP A 527 -9.50 0.52 -7.64
CA TRP A 527 -9.61 1.96 -7.49
C TRP A 527 -11.03 2.46 -7.84
N ASN A 528 -11.61 1.96 -8.92
CA ASN A 528 -12.98 2.31 -9.31
C ASN A 528 -14.00 1.83 -8.26
N ILE A 529 -13.83 0.62 -7.72
CA ILE A 529 -14.72 0.08 -6.68
C ILE A 529 -14.67 0.96 -5.44
N MET A 530 -13.48 1.34 -4.99
CA MET A 530 -13.31 2.17 -3.77
C MET A 530 -13.95 3.55 -3.91
N ARG A 531 -13.94 4.14 -5.11
CA ARG A 531 -14.63 5.41 -5.39
C ARG A 531 -16.16 5.35 -5.25
N HIS A 532 -16.74 4.16 -5.29
CA HIS A 532 -18.17 3.95 -4.99
C HIS A 532 -18.44 3.65 -3.51
N VAL A 533 -17.43 3.26 -2.74
CA VAL A 533 -17.57 2.94 -1.30
C VAL A 533 -17.54 4.19 -0.43
N LEU A 534 -16.64 5.13 -0.73
CA LEU A 534 -16.56 6.43 -0.06
C LEU A 534 -16.61 7.55 -1.09
N PRO A 535 -17.09 8.75 -0.71
CA PRO A 535 -17.13 9.92 -1.60
C PRO A 535 -15.74 10.32 -2.11
N ASP A 536 -15.70 10.86 -3.32
CA ASP A 536 -14.46 11.37 -3.94
C ASP A 536 -13.69 12.31 -3.01
N LEU A 537 -14.41 13.18 -2.32
CA LEU A 537 -13.84 14.13 -1.37
C LEU A 537 -12.96 13.47 -0.29
N VAL A 538 -13.36 12.28 0.20
CA VAL A 538 -12.58 11.54 1.21
C VAL A 538 -11.30 11.00 0.60
N TRP A 539 -11.32 10.57 -0.67
CA TRP A 539 -10.15 10.04 -1.35
C TRP A 539 -9.17 11.12 -1.80
N GLU A 540 -9.67 12.26 -2.22
CA GLU A 540 -8.89 13.40 -2.72
C GLU A 540 -8.17 14.16 -1.60
N ASN A 541 -8.74 14.13 -0.40
CA ASN A 541 -8.23 14.81 0.79
C ASN A 541 -7.81 13.78 1.84
N TRP A 542 -6.52 13.75 2.15
CA TRP A 542 -5.93 12.73 3.04
C TRP A 542 -4.96 13.34 4.05
#